data_50be9354e9f6a064cbdb9cddc57ed8fd
#
_entry.id   50be9354e9f6a064cbdb9cddc57ed8fd
#
_cell.length_a   1.000
_cell.length_b   1.000
_cell.length_c   1.000
_cell.angle_alpha   90.00
_cell.angle_beta   90.00
_cell.angle_gamma   90.00
#
_symmetry.space_group_name_H-M   'P 1'
#
loop_
_entity.id
_entity.type
_entity.pdbx_description
1 polymer ?
#
loop_
_entity_poly.entity_id
_entity_poly.type
_entity_poly.pdbx_seq_one_letter_code
_entity_poly.pdbx_strand_id
1 'polypeptide(L)'
;MNRLWTGTEDNPFADRTVLIAVQPLWVEPFVKTFLEEGGHPLSVHKAEEVFPILQFEQPEFFILSEGFDQDGSQSNPLLGYIQNMPMNQRREIFAVWVSANIKTGDLLSAFSCSVNLVLQSEGLSEMSKQIKKSWSQWKDLYQVFLQTRLQVSGR
;
A
#
# COMPACT_ATOMS: atom_id res chain seq x y z
N MET A 1 -1.40 -0.12 18.68
CA MET A 1 -0.01 -0.51 18.37
C MET A 1 0.12 -0.81 16.89
N ASN A 2 1.12 -0.25 16.25
CA ASN A 2 1.27 -0.37 14.80
C ASN A 2 1.90 -1.71 14.40
N ARG A 3 1.05 -2.69 14.12
CA ARG A 3 1.46 -4.07 13.82
C ARG A 3 2.30 -4.17 12.54
N LEU A 4 2.08 -3.25 11.59
CA LEU A 4 2.77 -3.27 10.30
C LEU A 4 4.28 -3.07 10.43
N TRP A 5 4.71 -2.26 11.39
CA TRP A 5 6.11 -1.82 11.50
C TRP A 5 6.90 -2.48 12.64
N THR A 6 6.26 -3.28 13.49
CA THR A 6 6.88 -3.81 14.70
C THR A 6 7.22 -5.29 14.66
N GLY A 7 6.83 -6.00 13.59
CA GLY A 7 7.14 -7.43 13.45
C GLY A 7 8.61 -7.70 13.15
N THR A 8 9.05 -8.91 13.45
CA THR A 8 10.39 -9.39 13.09
C THR A 8 10.39 -10.23 11.82
N GLU A 9 9.24 -10.35 11.18
CA GLU A 9 9.04 -11.18 10.00
C GLU A 9 9.64 -10.55 8.76
N ASP A 10 10.24 -11.37 7.90
CA ASP A 10 10.79 -10.93 6.62
C ASP A 10 9.70 -10.78 5.55
N ASN A 11 8.55 -11.42 5.76
CA ASN A 11 7.42 -11.37 4.83
C ASN A 11 6.33 -10.46 5.38
N PRO A 12 6.19 -9.22 4.83
CA PRO A 12 5.19 -8.29 5.34
C PRO A 12 3.75 -8.65 4.96
N PHE A 13 3.54 -9.60 4.04
CA PHE A 13 2.22 -9.93 3.53
C PHE A 13 1.52 -11.01 4.35
N ALA A 14 2.26 -11.81 5.10
CA ALA A 14 1.70 -12.96 5.82
C ALA A 14 0.61 -12.52 6.79
N ASP A 15 -0.58 -13.10 6.66
CA ASP A 15 -1.75 -12.83 7.49
C ASP A 15 -2.23 -11.37 7.49
N ARG A 16 -1.85 -10.60 6.47
CA ARG A 16 -2.28 -9.21 6.34
C ARG A 16 -3.24 -9.04 5.19
N THR A 17 -4.16 -8.10 5.35
CA THR A 17 -5.16 -7.78 4.34
C THR A 17 -4.61 -6.76 3.35
N VAL A 18 -4.74 -7.07 2.06
CA VAL A 18 -4.28 -6.22 0.96
C VAL A 18 -5.50 -5.81 0.14
N LEU A 19 -5.81 -4.53 0.13
CA LEU A 19 -6.88 -3.99 -0.71
C LEU A 19 -6.32 -3.66 -2.08
N ILE A 20 -6.90 -4.26 -3.13
CA ILE A 20 -6.45 -4.10 -4.51
C ILE A 20 -7.52 -3.35 -5.29
N ALA A 21 -7.23 -2.11 -5.66
CA ALA A 21 -8.09 -1.23 -6.43
C ALA A 21 -7.31 -0.70 -7.64
N VAL A 22 -7.14 -1.56 -8.62
CA VAL A 22 -6.34 -1.28 -9.82
C VAL A 22 -7.18 -1.51 -11.07
N GLN A 23 -6.68 -1.09 -12.22
CA GLN A 23 -7.37 -1.37 -13.47
C GLN A 23 -7.51 -2.90 -13.69
N PRO A 24 -8.55 -3.36 -14.40
CA PRO A 24 -8.86 -4.81 -14.46
C PRO A 24 -7.72 -5.69 -14.94
N LEU A 25 -6.89 -5.21 -15.85
CA LEU A 25 -5.78 -6.01 -16.41
C LEU A 25 -4.72 -6.36 -15.35
N TRP A 26 -4.63 -5.58 -14.29
CA TRP A 26 -3.58 -5.76 -13.28
C TRP A 26 -4.07 -6.48 -12.03
N VAL A 27 -5.37 -6.75 -11.92
CA VAL A 27 -5.95 -7.37 -10.71
C VAL A 27 -5.37 -8.76 -10.47
N GLU A 28 -5.40 -9.62 -11.48
CA GLU A 28 -4.99 -11.02 -11.32
C GLU A 28 -3.54 -11.20 -10.88
N PRO A 29 -2.55 -10.50 -11.48
CA PRO A 29 -1.17 -10.62 -11.02
C PRO A 29 -0.98 -10.26 -9.54
N PHE A 30 -1.67 -9.22 -9.07
CA PHE A 30 -1.58 -8.83 -7.66
C PHE A 30 -2.25 -9.86 -6.75
N VAL A 31 -3.45 -10.31 -7.08
CA VAL A 31 -4.16 -11.31 -6.27
C VAL A 31 -3.32 -12.58 -6.16
N LYS A 32 -2.79 -13.06 -7.26
CA LYS A 32 -1.96 -14.28 -7.29
C LYS A 32 -0.73 -14.12 -6.41
N THR A 33 -0.02 -13.00 -6.55
CA THR A 33 1.22 -12.77 -5.81
C THR A 33 0.95 -12.74 -4.30
N PHE A 34 -0.08 -12.01 -3.86
CA PHE A 34 -0.36 -11.92 -2.43
C PHE A 34 -0.87 -13.22 -1.84
N LEU A 35 -1.63 -14.02 -2.60
CA LEU A 35 -2.02 -15.36 -2.15
C LEU A 35 -0.83 -16.27 -1.98
N GLU A 36 0.12 -16.25 -2.92
CA GLU A 36 1.34 -17.05 -2.84
C GLU A 36 2.19 -16.66 -1.64
N GLU A 37 2.13 -15.41 -1.22
CA GLU A 37 2.91 -14.89 -0.09
C GLU A 37 2.16 -15.02 1.25
N GLY A 38 1.00 -15.65 1.26
CA GLY A 38 0.23 -15.88 2.50
C GLY A 38 -0.61 -14.72 2.97
N GLY A 39 -0.83 -13.72 2.11
CA GLY A 39 -1.68 -12.58 2.43
C GLY A 39 -3.15 -12.84 2.11
N HIS A 40 -3.99 -11.87 2.45
CA HIS A 40 -5.43 -11.91 2.21
C HIS A 40 -5.82 -10.79 1.24
N PRO A 41 -5.69 -11.01 -0.08
CA PRO A 41 -6.04 -9.98 -1.05
C PRO A 41 -7.55 -9.83 -1.18
N LEU A 42 -7.99 -8.57 -1.18
CA LEU A 42 -9.37 -8.19 -1.44
C LEU A 42 -9.40 -7.28 -2.67
N SER A 43 -9.84 -7.81 -3.79
CA SER A 43 -9.97 -7.03 -5.02
C SER A 43 -11.33 -6.36 -5.08
N VAL A 44 -11.34 -5.07 -5.43
CA VAL A 44 -12.56 -4.31 -5.66
C VAL A 44 -12.57 -3.80 -7.09
N HIS A 45 -13.75 -3.67 -7.66
CA HIS A 45 -13.93 -3.25 -9.05
C HIS A 45 -14.57 -1.87 -9.18
N LYS A 46 -15.23 -1.40 -8.11
CA LYS A 46 -15.90 -0.12 -8.06
C LYS A 46 -15.60 0.58 -6.76
N ALA A 47 -15.54 1.92 -6.82
CA ALA A 47 -15.26 2.74 -5.65
C ALA A 47 -16.28 2.52 -4.52
N GLU A 48 -17.54 2.28 -4.88
CA GLU A 48 -18.61 2.07 -3.90
C GLU A 48 -18.46 0.78 -3.08
N GLU A 49 -17.67 -0.20 -3.56
CA GLU A 49 -17.40 -1.43 -2.82
C GLU A 49 -16.38 -1.23 -1.70
N VAL A 50 -15.64 -0.14 -1.73
CA VAL A 50 -14.48 0.07 -0.86
C VAL A 50 -14.88 0.40 0.58
N PHE A 51 -15.84 1.29 0.77
CA PHE A 51 -16.19 1.77 2.10
C PHE A 51 -16.67 0.67 3.05
N PRO A 52 -17.53 -0.28 2.61
CA PRO A 52 -17.87 -1.41 3.47
C PRO A 52 -16.67 -2.25 3.88
N ILE A 53 -15.72 -2.45 2.96
CA ILE A 53 -14.50 -3.20 3.25
C ILE A 53 -13.65 -2.47 4.29
N LEU A 54 -13.52 -1.16 4.16
CA LEU A 54 -12.71 -0.35 5.09
C LEU A 54 -13.29 -0.39 6.52
N GLN A 55 -14.62 -0.52 6.64
CA GLN A 55 -15.26 -0.58 7.95
C GLN A 55 -14.99 -1.90 8.69
N PHE A 56 -14.89 -3.01 7.95
CA PHE A 56 -14.84 -4.34 8.55
C PHE A 56 -13.45 -4.98 8.51
N GLU A 57 -12.65 -4.70 7.46
CA GLU A 57 -11.42 -5.43 7.22
C GLU A 57 -10.13 -4.70 7.60
N GLN A 58 -10.14 -3.39 7.67
CA GLN A 58 -8.98 -2.56 8.01
C GLN A 58 -7.70 -3.00 7.28
N PRO A 59 -7.65 -2.86 5.94
CA PRO A 59 -6.47 -3.30 5.18
C PRO A 59 -5.21 -2.58 5.62
N GLU A 60 -4.10 -3.32 5.65
CA GLU A 60 -2.78 -2.77 5.98
C GLU A 60 -2.01 -2.37 4.74
N PHE A 61 -2.31 -3.00 3.60
CA PHE A 61 -1.73 -2.68 2.30
C PHE A 61 -2.81 -2.18 1.34
N PHE A 62 -2.49 -1.11 0.61
CA PHE A 62 -3.38 -0.55 -0.40
C PHE A 62 -2.63 -0.53 -1.73
N ILE A 63 -3.12 -1.27 -2.71
CA ILE A 63 -2.55 -1.28 -4.07
C ILE A 63 -3.53 -0.54 -4.97
N LEU A 64 -3.12 0.62 -5.46
CA LEU A 64 -3.96 1.53 -6.22
C LEU A 64 -3.36 1.80 -7.59
N SER A 65 -4.19 2.05 -8.57
CA SER A 65 -3.72 2.48 -9.89
C SER A 65 -4.68 3.46 -10.54
N GLU A 66 -4.21 4.11 -11.58
CA GLU A 66 -5.08 4.78 -12.54
C GLU A 66 -5.94 3.76 -13.27
N GLY A 67 -7.07 4.18 -13.84
CA GLY A 67 -7.97 3.31 -14.57
C GLY A 67 -8.85 2.40 -13.73
N PHE A 68 -8.86 2.61 -12.42
CA PHE A 68 -9.77 1.93 -11.52
C PHE A 68 -11.20 2.47 -11.71
N ASP A 69 -12.18 1.57 -11.64
CA ASP A 69 -13.61 1.87 -11.76
C ASP A 69 -14.06 2.28 -13.17
N GLN A 70 -13.20 2.17 -14.18
CA GLN A 70 -13.53 2.30 -15.60
C GLN A 70 -14.26 3.60 -16.00
N ASP A 71 -14.13 4.67 -15.21
CA ASP A 71 -14.79 5.94 -15.51
C ASP A 71 -13.99 6.83 -16.47
N GLY A 72 -12.88 6.31 -17.01
CA GLY A 72 -12.01 7.05 -17.91
C GLY A 72 -11.15 8.10 -17.21
N SER A 73 -11.30 8.26 -15.92
CA SER A 73 -10.49 9.14 -15.12
C SER A 73 -9.12 8.55 -14.86
N GLN A 74 -8.08 9.37 -14.93
CA GLN A 74 -6.74 8.95 -14.54
C GLN A 74 -6.56 8.92 -13.03
N SER A 75 -7.49 9.46 -12.29
CA SER A 75 -7.42 9.47 -10.83
C SER A 75 -8.15 8.27 -10.24
N ASN A 76 -7.69 7.86 -9.06
CA ASN A 76 -8.32 6.81 -8.29
C ASN A 76 -8.91 7.47 -7.04
N PRO A 77 -10.23 7.33 -6.76
CA PRO A 77 -10.85 8.02 -5.61
C PRO A 77 -10.22 7.61 -4.27
N LEU A 78 -9.64 6.44 -4.19
CA LEU A 78 -8.94 6.01 -2.98
C LEU A 78 -7.66 6.78 -2.73
N LEU A 79 -7.05 7.35 -3.77
CA LEU A 79 -5.87 8.18 -3.59
C LEU A 79 -6.21 9.43 -2.76
N GLY A 80 -7.34 10.07 -3.08
CA GLY A 80 -7.84 11.18 -2.29
C GLY A 80 -8.15 10.79 -0.85
N TYR A 81 -8.74 9.61 -0.65
CA TYR A 81 -9.01 9.09 0.68
C TYR A 81 -7.72 8.97 1.50
N ILE A 82 -6.66 8.42 0.90
CA ILE A 82 -5.35 8.27 1.56
C ILE A 82 -4.71 9.63 1.84
N GLN A 83 -4.78 10.55 0.89
CA GLN A 83 -4.21 11.89 1.03
C GLN A 83 -4.85 12.69 2.16
N ASN A 84 -6.13 12.46 2.41
CA ASN A 84 -6.88 13.17 3.46
C ASN A 84 -6.96 12.39 4.77
N MET A 85 -6.31 11.25 4.86
CA MET A 85 -6.31 10.42 6.05
C MET A 85 -5.50 11.09 7.17
N PRO A 86 -5.99 11.09 8.43
CA PRO A 86 -5.21 11.59 9.55
C PRO A 86 -3.88 10.84 9.69
N MET A 87 -2.84 11.55 10.13
CA MET A 87 -1.48 10.99 10.21
C MET A 87 -1.40 9.73 11.07
N ASN A 88 -2.15 9.67 12.16
CA ASN A 88 -2.15 8.50 13.03
C ASN A 88 -2.69 7.23 12.31
N GLN A 89 -3.64 7.41 11.39
CA GLN A 89 -4.15 6.31 10.58
C GLN A 89 -3.25 6.04 9.38
N ARG A 90 -2.77 7.10 8.72
CA ARG A 90 -1.91 6.96 7.52
C ARG A 90 -0.64 6.16 7.80
N ARG A 91 -0.08 6.28 9.00
CA ARG A 91 1.12 5.54 9.40
C ARG A 91 0.88 4.04 9.55
N GLU A 92 -0.37 3.62 9.67
CA GLU A 92 -0.71 2.20 9.87
C GLU A 92 -0.95 1.45 8.57
N ILE A 93 -0.80 2.12 7.43
CA ILE A 93 -0.97 1.49 6.11
C ILE A 93 0.27 1.68 5.24
N PHE A 94 0.43 0.77 4.30
CA PHE A 94 1.44 0.86 3.25
C PHE A 94 0.70 0.98 1.92
N ALA A 95 0.84 2.13 1.26
CA ALA A 95 0.14 2.42 0.01
C ALA A 95 1.09 2.35 -1.18
N VAL A 96 0.66 1.68 -2.23
CA VAL A 96 1.41 1.51 -3.47
C VAL A 96 0.58 2.09 -4.62
N TRP A 97 1.22 2.92 -5.45
CA TRP A 97 0.61 3.45 -6.66
C TRP A 97 1.25 2.78 -7.88
N VAL A 98 0.44 2.20 -8.74
CA VAL A 98 0.89 1.53 -9.97
C VAL A 98 0.54 2.41 -11.16
N SER A 99 1.51 2.68 -12.02
CA SER A 99 1.32 3.52 -13.19
C SER A 99 2.19 3.05 -14.35
N ALA A 100 1.71 3.23 -15.57
CA ALA A 100 2.50 2.96 -16.77
C ALA A 100 3.55 4.04 -17.02
N ASN A 101 3.38 5.24 -16.44
CA ASN A 101 4.15 6.43 -16.77
C ASN A 101 5.14 6.85 -15.69
N ILE A 102 5.22 6.13 -14.58
CA ILE A 102 6.09 6.46 -13.46
C ILE A 102 7.11 5.35 -13.28
N LYS A 103 8.36 5.74 -13.09
CA LYS A 103 9.43 4.77 -12.86
C LYS A 103 9.32 4.16 -11.47
N THR A 104 9.48 2.84 -11.37
CA THR A 104 9.46 2.14 -10.09
C THR A 104 10.48 2.72 -9.11
N GLY A 105 10.02 3.02 -7.90
CA GLY A 105 10.87 3.53 -6.84
C GLY A 105 11.17 5.02 -6.92
N ASP A 106 10.49 5.77 -7.81
CA ASP A 106 10.65 7.23 -7.89
C ASP A 106 10.11 7.88 -6.62
N LEU A 107 11.01 8.34 -5.76
CA LEU A 107 10.66 8.90 -4.45
C LEU A 107 9.88 10.21 -4.56
N LEU A 108 10.19 11.04 -5.54
CA LEU A 108 9.48 12.30 -5.72
C LEU A 108 8.02 12.06 -6.16
N SER A 109 7.82 11.10 -7.06
CA SER A 109 6.47 10.71 -7.47
C SER A 109 5.68 10.09 -6.31
N ALA A 110 6.33 9.25 -5.50
CA ALA A 110 5.70 8.66 -4.32
C ALA A 110 5.27 9.74 -3.34
N PHE A 111 6.14 10.71 -3.08
CA PHE A 111 5.83 11.85 -2.21
C PHE A 111 4.66 12.67 -2.74
N SER A 112 4.68 12.98 -4.05
CA SER A 112 3.62 13.76 -4.69
C SER A 112 2.26 13.07 -4.64
N CYS A 113 2.24 11.74 -4.72
CA CYS A 113 1.02 10.93 -4.64
C CYS A 113 0.63 10.59 -3.21
N SER A 114 1.48 10.90 -2.23
CA SER A 114 1.29 10.54 -0.82
C SER A 114 1.23 9.04 -0.57
N VAL A 115 1.99 8.28 -1.36
CA VAL A 115 2.10 6.82 -1.23
C VAL A 115 3.49 6.42 -0.74
N ASN A 116 3.63 5.19 -0.29
CA ASN A 116 4.91 4.67 0.19
C ASN A 116 5.82 4.22 -0.94
N LEU A 117 5.23 3.77 -2.06
CA LEU A 117 5.98 3.23 -3.19
C LEU A 117 5.20 3.45 -4.47
N VAL A 118 5.90 3.74 -5.56
CA VAL A 118 5.32 3.71 -6.91
C VAL A 118 5.93 2.54 -7.68
N LEU A 119 5.10 1.84 -8.45
CA LEU A 119 5.50 0.72 -9.29
C LEU A 119 5.13 1.03 -10.74
N GLN A 120 6.05 0.73 -11.65
CA GLN A 120 5.76 0.79 -13.07
C GLN A 120 5.08 -0.50 -13.52
N SER A 121 4.00 -0.39 -14.30
CA SER A 121 3.19 -1.55 -14.69
C SER A 121 3.95 -2.60 -15.47
N GLU A 122 4.99 -2.21 -16.20
CA GLU A 122 5.82 -3.16 -16.95
C GLU A 122 6.67 -4.06 -16.05
N GLY A 123 6.92 -3.62 -14.80
CA GLY A 123 7.74 -4.37 -13.85
C GLY A 123 6.97 -5.19 -12.84
N LEU A 124 5.72 -5.56 -13.10
CA LEU A 124 4.89 -6.27 -12.14
C LEU A 124 5.40 -7.67 -11.78
N SER A 125 6.19 -8.30 -12.64
CA SER A 125 6.81 -9.61 -12.31
C SER A 125 7.73 -9.51 -11.10
N GLU A 126 8.28 -8.35 -10.81
CA GLU A 126 9.18 -8.10 -9.68
C GLU A 126 8.49 -7.37 -8.51
N MET A 127 7.15 -7.24 -8.56
CA MET A 127 6.41 -6.43 -7.59
C MET A 127 6.62 -6.86 -6.14
N SER A 128 6.59 -8.16 -5.88
CA SER A 128 6.75 -8.69 -4.52
C SER A 128 8.08 -8.26 -3.92
N LYS A 129 9.15 -8.41 -4.69
CA LYS A 129 10.49 -8.03 -4.29
C LYS A 129 10.61 -6.53 -4.03
N GLN A 130 10.02 -5.71 -4.92
CA GLN A 130 10.05 -4.26 -4.79
C GLN A 130 9.27 -3.79 -3.57
N ILE A 131 8.10 -4.36 -3.34
CA ILE A 131 7.27 -4.00 -2.18
C ILE A 131 7.98 -4.39 -0.89
N LYS A 132 8.55 -5.59 -0.81
CA LYS A 132 9.29 -6.04 0.37
C LYS A 132 10.48 -5.14 0.68
N LYS A 133 11.22 -4.75 -0.34
CA LYS A 133 12.36 -3.85 -0.19
C LYS A 133 11.93 -2.49 0.35
N SER A 134 10.91 -1.90 -0.23
CA SER A 134 10.39 -0.60 0.20
C SER A 134 9.82 -0.68 1.62
N TRP A 135 9.07 -1.74 1.92
CA TRP A 135 8.52 -1.95 3.25
C TRP A 135 9.63 -2.03 4.30
N SER A 136 10.71 -2.75 4.00
CA SER A 136 11.85 -2.87 4.91
C SER A 136 12.49 -1.51 5.18
N GLN A 137 12.65 -0.68 4.15
CA GLN A 137 13.19 0.68 4.30
C GLN A 137 12.30 1.56 5.18
N TRP A 138 10.97 1.50 4.97
CA TRP A 138 10.01 2.23 5.78
C TRP A 138 9.99 1.73 7.23
N LYS A 139 10.09 0.42 7.42
CA LYS A 139 10.16 -0.19 8.73
C LYS A 139 11.34 0.34 9.54
N ASP A 140 12.53 0.37 8.92
CA ASP A 140 13.73 0.89 9.57
C ASP A 140 13.54 2.35 9.98
N LEU A 141 12.97 3.16 9.10
CA LEU A 141 12.69 4.57 9.38
C LEU A 141 11.71 4.72 10.55
N TYR A 142 10.63 3.95 10.56
CA TYR A 142 9.64 4.00 11.64
C TYR A 142 10.19 3.50 12.97
N GLN A 143 11.08 2.51 12.95
CA GLN A 143 11.71 2.05 14.19
C GLN A 143 12.54 3.16 14.84
N VAL A 144 13.31 3.90 14.05
CA VAL A 144 14.06 5.05 14.54
C VAL A 144 13.12 6.09 15.15
N PHE A 145 12.03 6.41 14.45
CA PHE A 145 11.03 7.35 14.94
C PHE A 145 10.40 6.89 16.26
N LEU A 146 10.03 5.61 16.38
CA LEU A 146 9.43 5.06 17.59
C LEU A 146 10.41 5.08 18.76
N GLN A 147 11.67 4.78 18.53
CA GLN A 147 12.70 4.84 19.57
C GLN A 147 12.88 6.27 20.07
N THR A 148 12.97 7.24 19.18
CA THR A 148 13.09 8.65 19.52
C THR A 148 11.91 9.13 20.35
N ARG A 149 10.69 8.73 19.93
CA ARG A 149 9.46 9.07 20.64
C ARG A 149 9.44 8.50 22.07
N LEU A 150 9.90 7.27 22.26
CA LEU A 150 9.98 6.64 23.56
C LEU A 150 10.99 7.36 24.47
N GLN A 151 12.13 7.78 23.94
CA GLN A 151 13.13 8.54 24.69
C GLN A 151 12.58 9.88 25.16
N VAL A 152 11.80 10.56 24.33
CA VAL A 152 11.18 11.85 24.69
C VAL A 152 10.06 11.63 25.71
N SER A 153 9.28 10.55 25.59
CA SER A 153 8.16 10.25 26.50
C SER A 153 8.61 9.70 27.83
N GLY A 154 9.81 9.14 27.91
CA GLY A 154 10.36 8.52 29.11
C GLY A 154 10.94 9.49 30.13
N ARG A 155 10.71 10.78 29.93
CA ARG A 155 11.10 11.82 30.91
C ARG A 155 10.01 12.02 31.99
#